data_d411cf1acda372310520d7e34236bac9
#
_entry.id   d411cf1acda372310520d7e34236bac9
#
_cell.length_a   1.000
_cell.length_b   1.000
_cell.length_c   1.000
_cell.angle_alpha   90.00
_cell.angle_beta   90.00
_cell.angle_gamma   90.00
#
_symmetry.space_group_name_H-M   'P 1'
#
loop_
_entity.id
_entity.type
_entity.pdbx_description
1 polymer ?
#
loop_
_entity_poly.entity_id
_entity_poly.type
_entity_poly.pdbx_seq_one_letter_code
_entity_poly.pdbx_strand_id
1 'polypeptide(L)'
;MYEFYTDASKIFKVAITQDSIPVDIRGDQVKMILHSKTGSDSQAIDADVTTSGETGIAILQCDFTVSAGIYDVEIDYIVATKVYVQQRTEWKCIQRIEV
;
A
#
# COMPACT_ATOMS: atom_id res chain seq x y z
N MET A 1 -10.43 1.63 12.26
CA MET A 1 -9.45 0.73 11.62
C MET A 1 -10.02 0.24 10.29
N TYR A 2 -9.24 0.33 9.24
CA TYR A 2 -9.66 -0.22 7.95
C TYR A 2 -9.67 -1.75 8.00
N GLU A 3 -10.68 -2.36 7.41
CA GLU A 3 -10.85 -3.81 7.35
C GLU A 3 -10.83 -4.29 5.90
N PHE A 4 -10.18 -5.41 5.66
CA PHE A 4 -10.18 -6.08 4.37
C PHE A 4 -10.33 -7.59 4.56
N TYR A 5 -10.63 -8.30 3.50
CA TYR A 5 -10.90 -9.74 3.58
C TYR A 5 -9.76 -10.55 2.97
N THR A 6 -9.56 -11.76 3.50
CA THR A 6 -8.61 -12.71 2.91
C THR A 6 -8.98 -12.99 1.45
N ASP A 7 -7.96 -13.12 0.60
CA ASP A 7 -8.10 -13.40 -0.83
C ASP A 7 -8.96 -12.38 -1.60
N ALA A 8 -9.17 -11.19 -1.03
CA ALA A 8 -9.89 -10.12 -1.71
C ALA A 8 -8.93 -9.23 -2.49
N SER A 9 -9.49 -8.54 -3.48
CA SER A 9 -8.75 -7.55 -4.27
C SER A 9 -9.33 -6.16 -4.04
N LYS A 10 -8.46 -5.16 -4.01
CA LYS A 10 -8.83 -3.76 -3.81
C LYS A 10 -7.87 -2.85 -4.54
N ILE A 11 -8.38 -1.76 -5.10
CA ILE A 11 -7.56 -0.72 -5.72
C ILE A 11 -7.55 0.49 -4.81
N PHE A 12 -6.34 0.96 -4.48
CA PHE A 12 -6.13 2.21 -3.75
C PHE A 12 -5.37 3.19 -4.63
N LYS A 13 -5.67 4.47 -4.46
CA LYS A 13 -4.91 5.55 -5.08
C LYS A 13 -4.23 6.35 -4.00
N VAL A 14 -2.93 6.57 -4.16
CA VAL A 14 -2.12 7.32 -3.20
C VAL A 14 -1.61 8.57 -3.90
N ALA A 15 -1.91 9.73 -3.34
CA ALA A 15 -1.42 11.02 -3.86
C ALA A 15 -0.11 11.38 -3.17
N ILE A 16 0.93 11.64 -3.96
CA ILE A 16 2.22 12.12 -3.47
C ILE A 16 2.31 13.61 -3.76
N THR A 17 2.42 14.39 -2.69
CA THR A 17 2.52 15.84 -2.79
C THR A 17 3.71 16.36 -2.01
N GLN A 18 4.22 17.51 -2.41
CA GLN A 18 5.21 18.28 -1.65
C GLN A 18 4.68 19.71 -1.55
N ASP A 19 4.52 20.20 -0.32
CA ASP A 19 3.93 21.52 -0.06
C ASP A 19 2.57 21.71 -0.77
N SER A 20 1.74 20.65 -0.72
CA SER A 20 0.41 20.56 -1.36
C SER A 20 0.44 20.60 -2.90
N ILE A 21 1.60 20.46 -3.51
CA ILE A 21 1.77 20.41 -4.97
C ILE A 21 2.04 18.96 -5.39
N PRO A 22 1.30 18.42 -6.39
CA PRO A 22 1.56 17.07 -6.89
C PRO A 22 3.00 16.93 -7.41
N VAL A 23 3.62 15.80 -7.08
CA VAL A 23 4.98 15.46 -7.51
C VAL A 23 4.90 14.47 -8.66
N ASP A 24 5.67 14.69 -9.73
CA ASP A 24 5.82 13.69 -10.79
C ASP A 24 6.64 12.53 -10.24
N ILE A 25 5.99 11.38 -10.10
CA ILE A 25 6.59 10.18 -9.50
C ILE A 25 6.96 9.11 -10.54
N ARG A 26 6.83 9.42 -11.83
CA ARG A 26 7.28 8.49 -12.88
C ARG A 26 8.78 8.28 -12.76
N GLY A 27 9.21 7.04 -12.71
CA GLY A 27 10.61 6.69 -12.46
C GLY A 27 10.98 6.50 -11.01
N ASP A 28 10.09 6.84 -10.08
CA ASP A 28 10.23 6.54 -8.65
C ASP A 28 9.44 5.27 -8.31
N GLN A 29 9.39 4.91 -7.03
CA GLN A 29 8.66 3.73 -6.57
C GLN A 29 7.73 4.10 -5.43
N VAL A 30 6.53 3.55 -5.44
CA VAL A 30 5.61 3.59 -4.30
C VAL A 30 5.25 2.16 -3.93
N LYS A 31 5.34 1.83 -2.66
CA LYS A 31 5.17 0.47 -2.17
C LYS A 31 4.29 0.48 -0.93
N MET A 32 3.37 -0.50 -0.85
CA MET A 32 2.62 -0.78 0.37
C MET A 32 3.20 -2.04 1.01
N ILE A 33 3.45 -1.98 2.30
CA ILE A 33 3.97 -3.11 3.07
C ILE A 33 2.97 -3.42 4.18
N LEU A 34 2.53 -4.69 4.26
CA LEU A 34 1.73 -5.21 5.35
C LEU A 34 2.60 -6.17 6.16
N HIS A 35 2.62 -6.02 7.47
CA HIS A 35 3.36 -6.90 8.37
C HIS A 35 2.48 -7.26 9.56
N SER A 36 2.35 -8.57 9.84
CA SER A 36 1.56 -9.05 10.98
C SER A 36 2.11 -8.53 12.29
N LYS A 37 1.24 -8.03 13.17
CA LYS A 37 1.64 -7.59 14.51
C LYS A 37 1.97 -8.76 15.43
N THR A 38 1.40 -9.94 15.17
CA THR A 38 1.51 -11.08 16.08
C THR A 38 2.21 -12.30 15.48
N GLY A 39 2.53 -12.24 14.19
CA GLY A 39 3.15 -13.35 13.48
C GLY A 39 4.19 -12.88 12.49
N SER A 40 4.56 -13.76 11.58
CA SER A 40 5.58 -13.48 10.55
C SER A 40 4.97 -13.21 9.16
N ASP A 41 3.64 -13.20 9.05
CA ASP A 41 2.98 -13.01 7.77
C ASP A 41 3.16 -11.59 7.26
N SER A 42 3.52 -11.44 6.00
CA SER A 42 3.77 -10.14 5.39
C SER A 42 3.50 -10.17 3.90
N GLN A 43 3.27 -8.99 3.34
CA GLN A 43 3.09 -8.81 1.90
C GLN A 43 3.60 -7.42 1.50
N ALA A 44 4.27 -7.35 0.37
CA ALA A 44 4.69 -6.08 -0.23
C ALA A 44 4.02 -5.95 -1.61
N ILE A 45 3.46 -4.77 -1.88
CA ILE A 45 2.73 -4.49 -3.12
C ILE A 45 3.34 -3.26 -3.76
N ASP A 46 3.81 -3.38 -5.00
CA ASP A 46 4.32 -2.25 -5.77
C ASP A 46 3.18 -1.55 -6.49
N ALA A 47 3.17 -0.22 -6.42
CA ALA A 47 2.18 0.59 -7.11
C ALA A 47 2.56 0.83 -8.57
N ASP A 48 1.55 1.04 -9.40
CA ASP A 48 1.72 1.59 -10.74
C ASP A 48 1.93 3.11 -10.60
N VAL A 49 3.12 3.58 -10.97
CA VAL A 49 3.48 5.00 -10.96
C VAL A 49 3.53 5.60 -12.36
N THR A 50 3.21 4.83 -13.40
CA THR A 50 3.33 5.26 -14.80
C THR A 50 2.02 5.82 -15.37
N THR A 51 0.87 5.22 -15.01
CA THR A 51 -0.43 5.60 -15.57
C THR A 51 -0.86 7.00 -15.14
N SER A 52 -0.74 7.32 -13.86
CA SER A 52 -1.14 8.62 -13.30
C SER A 52 -0.02 9.29 -12.52
N GLY A 53 1.21 8.83 -12.69
CA GLY A 53 2.38 9.29 -11.92
C GLY A 53 2.78 10.72 -12.23
N GLU A 54 2.49 11.24 -13.43
CA GLU A 54 2.79 12.62 -13.78
C GLU A 54 2.10 13.62 -12.85
N THR A 55 0.91 13.28 -12.37
CA THR A 55 0.13 14.09 -11.43
C THR A 55 0.28 13.63 -9.99
N GLY A 56 1.27 12.79 -9.70
CA GLY A 56 1.57 12.33 -8.35
C GLY A 56 0.68 11.22 -7.83
N ILE A 57 -0.05 10.52 -8.67
CA ILE A 57 -0.96 9.46 -8.25
C ILE A 57 -0.32 8.10 -8.50
N ALA A 58 -0.17 7.33 -7.43
CA ALA A 58 0.24 5.94 -7.47
C ALA A 58 -1.01 5.05 -7.33
N ILE A 59 -1.11 4.02 -8.14
CA ILE A 59 -2.25 3.11 -8.16
C ILE A 59 -1.79 1.76 -7.59
N LEU A 60 -2.37 1.37 -6.45
CA LEU A 60 -2.08 0.09 -5.80
C LEU A 60 -3.18 -0.90 -6.14
N GLN A 61 -2.84 -1.90 -6.95
CA GLN A 61 -3.69 -3.06 -7.19
C GLN A 61 -3.34 -4.09 -6.12
N CYS A 62 -4.16 -4.17 -5.08
CA CYS A 62 -3.89 -5.03 -3.94
C CYS A 62 -4.65 -6.35 -4.09
N ASP A 63 -3.91 -7.43 -4.33
CA ASP A 63 -4.42 -8.80 -4.28
C ASP A 63 -3.89 -9.40 -2.98
N PHE A 64 -4.72 -9.36 -1.92
CA PHE A 64 -4.28 -9.72 -0.57
C PHE A 64 -4.08 -11.23 -0.44
N THR A 65 -2.89 -11.61 0.03
CA THR A 65 -2.51 -13.02 0.23
C THR A 65 -2.24 -13.36 1.68
N VAL A 66 -2.33 -12.37 2.58
CA VAL A 66 -2.08 -12.57 4.01
C VAL A 66 -3.28 -13.22 4.70
N SER A 67 -3.02 -13.92 5.80
CA SER A 67 -4.05 -14.56 6.61
C SER A 67 -4.75 -13.56 7.53
N ALA A 68 -5.87 -13.97 8.15
CA ALA A 68 -6.63 -13.13 9.05
C ALA A 68 -5.77 -12.68 10.25
N GLY A 69 -5.93 -11.44 10.67
CA GLY A 69 -5.17 -10.87 11.78
C GLY A 69 -5.05 -9.36 11.68
N ILE A 70 -4.25 -8.80 12.59
CA ILE A 70 -3.96 -7.36 12.63
C ILE A 70 -2.60 -7.10 12.00
N TYR A 71 -2.54 -6.11 11.14
CA TYR A 71 -1.34 -5.76 10.36
C TYR A 71 -0.95 -4.31 10.56
N ASP A 72 0.35 -4.08 10.68
CA ASP A 72 0.92 -2.76 10.44
C ASP A 72 1.00 -2.57 8.92
N VAL A 73 0.50 -1.45 8.44
CA VAL A 73 0.49 -1.11 7.02
C VAL A 73 1.24 0.19 6.82
N GLU A 74 2.25 0.16 5.97
CA GLU A 74 3.09 1.31 5.66
C GLU A 74 3.07 1.55 4.16
N ILE A 75 2.95 2.83 3.77
CA ILE A 75 3.07 3.24 2.37
C ILE A 75 4.33 4.08 2.26
N ASP A 76 5.24 3.62 1.43
CA ASP A 76 6.55 4.25 1.21
C ASP A 76 6.65 4.85 -0.18
N TYR A 77 7.20 6.06 -0.25
CA TYR A 77 7.64 6.68 -1.49
C TYR A 77 9.15 6.59 -1.55
N ILE A 78 9.69 5.96 -2.58
CA ILE A 78 11.12 5.65 -2.69
C ILE A 78 11.70 6.39 -3.91
N VAL A 79 12.66 7.25 -3.64
CA VAL A 79 13.41 8.00 -4.67
C VAL A 79 14.86 7.55 -4.59
N ALA A 80 15.34 6.90 -5.64
CA ALA A 80 16.66 6.26 -5.66
C ALA A 80 16.76 5.26 -4.49
N THR A 81 17.57 5.54 -3.48
CA THR A 81 17.72 4.66 -2.32
C THR A 81 17.08 5.23 -1.04
N LYS A 82 16.42 6.39 -1.15
CA LYS A 82 15.81 7.06 0.01
C LYS A 82 14.34 6.70 0.13
N VAL A 83 13.94 6.35 1.36
CA VAL A 83 12.57 5.94 1.67
C VAL A 83 11.88 7.07 2.45
N TYR A 84 10.76 7.53 1.95
CA TYR A 84 9.92 8.53 2.61
C TYR A 84 8.60 7.89 2.98
N VAL A 85 8.37 7.67 4.28
CA VAL A 85 7.12 7.05 4.75
C VAL A 85 5.98 8.06 4.60
N GLN A 86 4.99 7.70 3.81
CA GLN A 86 3.82 8.56 3.54
C GLN A 86 2.71 8.31 4.55
N GLN A 87 2.54 7.07 4.98
CA GLN A 87 1.48 6.67 5.87
C GLN A 87 1.89 5.41 6.62
N ARG A 88 1.52 5.34 7.90
CA ARG A 88 1.63 4.12 8.70
C ARG A 88 0.38 4.01 9.56
N THR A 89 -0.30 2.87 9.49
CA THR A 89 -1.56 2.63 10.19
C THR A 89 -1.72 1.15 10.50
N GLU A 90 -2.78 0.79 11.19
CA GLU A 90 -3.13 -0.60 11.45
C GLU A 90 -4.38 -0.97 10.67
N TRP A 91 -4.35 -2.12 10.03
CA TRP A 91 -5.49 -2.71 9.32
C TRP A 91 -5.80 -4.09 9.86
N LYS A 92 -7.06 -4.51 9.73
CA LYS A 92 -7.52 -5.83 10.14
C LYS A 92 -7.91 -6.65 8.92
N CYS A 93 -7.32 -7.83 8.79
CA CYS A 93 -7.71 -8.80 7.78
C CYS A 93 -8.72 -9.78 8.39
N ILE A 94 -9.87 -9.91 7.74
CA ILE A 94 -10.98 -10.74 8.20
C ILE A 94 -11.07 -11.96 7.28
N GLN A 95 -11.29 -13.14 7.88
CA GLN A 95 -11.49 -14.37 7.11
C GLN A 95 -12.75 -14.24 6.26
N ARG A 96 -12.58 -14.37 4.95
CA ARG A 96 -13.71 -14.37 4.02
C ARG A 96 -14.51 -15.67 4.20
N ILE A 97 -15.83 -15.57 4.12
CA ILE A 97 -16.71 -16.73 4.13
C ILE A 97 -16.61 -17.40 2.76
N GLU A 98 -16.24 -18.67 2.78
CA GLU A 98 -16.21 -19.50 1.58
C GLU A 98 -17.55 -20.21 1.40
N VAL A 99 -18.05 -20.21 0.17
CA VAL A 99 -19.32 -20.82 -0.20
C VAL A 99 -19.07 -22.05 -1.07
#